data_68cc3c1adb25f27c59888f4b841341d6
#
_entry.id   68cc3c1adb25f27c59888f4b841341d6
#
_cell.length_a   1.000
_cell.length_b   1.000
_cell.length_c   1.000
_cell.angle_alpha   90.00
_cell.angle_beta   90.00
_cell.angle_gamma   90.00
#
_symmetry.space_group_name_H-M   'P 1'
#
loop_
_entity.id
_entity.type
_entity.pdbx_description
1 polymer ?
#
loop_
_entity_poly.entity_id
_entity_poly.type
_entity_poly.pdbx_seq_one_letter_code
_entity_poly.pdbx_strand_id
1 'polypeptide(L)'
;MADLFVARHPGPPGARRVVLVHGSLDRSTAFVRVARALPELSVLRYDRRGYGRSLALGPARSFDTQVDDLASVVGDEPAIVVGHSLGGVVALTFASRHPDRASAVVAYEAPMPWLASWPSNTAGGVALADSGGEAEAAERFMRRIVGDDMWEALPERTKDQRRAEGPALVSELRSLRPPHDAPYEITSLAAPVVAGHGGMSRPHHQEAARALAVQAPRGELVVIDGASHGAHLSHPVEFAGLVKRAAALS
;
A
#
# COMPACT_ATOMS: atom_id res chain seq x y z
N MET A 1 16.85 -7.63 -18.38
CA MET A 1 16.67 -7.34 -16.94
C MET A 1 15.36 -7.98 -16.51
N ALA A 2 15.25 -8.47 -15.28
CA ALA A 2 13.96 -8.96 -14.79
C ALA A 2 13.02 -7.76 -14.59
N ASP A 3 11.79 -7.87 -15.09
CA ASP A 3 10.79 -6.80 -15.02
C ASP A 3 9.82 -7.04 -13.85
N LEU A 4 9.19 -5.98 -13.39
CA LEU A 4 8.11 -6.09 -12.41
C LEU A 4 6.95 -6.92 -12.97
N PHE A 5 6.41 -7.81 -12.16
CA PHE A 5 5.20 -8.53 -12.53
C PHE A 5 3.99 -7.58 -12.48
N VAL A 6 3.32 -7.40 -13.62
CA VAL A 6 2.11 -6.59 -13.76
C VAL A 6 0.96 -7.44 -14.30
N ALA A 7 -0.17 -7.44 -13.61
CA ALA A 7 -1.41 -8.06 -14.04
C ALA A 7 -2.42 -6.98 -14.42
N ARG A 8 -3.15 -7.23 -15.51
CA ARG A 8 -4.13 -6.31 -16.10
C ARG A 8 -5.55 -6.86 -15.95
N HIS A 9 -6.48 -5.97 -15.65
CA HIS A 9 -7.92 -6.21 -15.75
C HIS A 9 -8.48 -5.12 -16.66
N PRO A 10 -8.68 -5.41 -17.95
CA PRO A 10 -9.08 -4.39 -18.91
C PRO A 10 -10.51 -3.92 -18.65
N GLY A 11 -10.71 -2.60 -18.70
CA GLY A 11 -12.02 -1.98 -18.74
C GLY A 11 -12.51 -1.79 -20.18
N PRO A 12 -13.67 -1.15 -20.37
CA PRO A 12 -14.17 -0.78 -21.68
C PRO A 12 -13.23 0.22 -22.39
N PRO A 13 -13.35 0.40 -23.72
CA PRO A 13 -12.58 1.42 -24.43
C PRO A 13 -12.74 2.81 -23.81
N GLY A 14 -11.63 3.51 -23.58
CA GLY A 14 -11.60 4.83 -22.92
C GLY A 14 -11.77 4.80 -21.40
N ALA A 15 -11.79 3.62 -20.77
CA ALA A 15 -11.89 3.49 -19.32
C ALA A 15 -10.71 4.19 -18.60
N ARG A 16 -11.01 4.91 -17.54
CA ARG A 16 -9.98 5.51 -16.67
C ARG A 16 -9.05 4.44 -16.11
N ARG A 17 -7.77 4.79 -16.00
CA ARG A 17 -6.73 3.88 -15.51
C ARG A 17 -6.64 3.93 -13.99
N VAL A 18 -6.45 2.76 -13.40
CA VAL A 18 -6.23 2.56 -11.96
C VAL A 18 -5.00 1.70 -11.78
N VAL A 19 -4.10 2.09 -10.86
CA VAL A 19 -2.96 1.27 -10.47
C VAL A 19 -3.07 0.94 -8.98
N LEU A 20 -3.14 -0.36 -8.64
CA LEU A 20 -3.26 -0.86 -7.27
C LEU A 20 -1.88 -1.24 -6.73
N VAL A 21 -1.51 -0.64 -5.59
CA VAL A 21 -0.21 -0.78 -4.91
C VAL A 21 -0.41 -1.47 -3.57
N HIS A 22 0.11 -2.69 -3.44
CA HIS A 22 -0.05 -3.51 -2.23
C HIS A 22 0.86 -3.06 -1.08
N GLY A 23 0.52 -3.46 0.15
CA GLY A 23 1.29 -3.22 1.36
C GLY A 23 2.49 -4.15 1.53
N SER A 24 3.13 -4.08 2.71
CA SER A 24 4.23 -4.97 3.09
C SER A 24 3.76 -6.41 3.19
N LEU A 25 4.60 -7.36 2.75
CA LEU A 25 4.34 -8.81 2.74
C LEU A 25 2.99 -9.19 2.09
N ASP A 26 2.53 -8.37 1.15
CA ASP A 26 1.35 -8.61 0.34
C ASP A 26 1.72 -8.72 -1.15
N ARG A 27 0.77 -8.84 -2.03
CA ARG A 27 0.99 -9.01 -3.48
C ARG A 27 -0.23 -8.62 -4.30
N SER A 28 -0.04 -8.45 -5.59
CA SER A 28 -1.09 -8.05 -6.55
C SER A 28 -2.34 -8.93 -6.51
N THR A 29 -2.19 -10.21 -6.15
CA THR A 29 -3.32 -11.15 -6.08
C THR A 29 -4.33 -10.81 -5.00
N ALA A 30 -3.95 -10.09 -3.95
CA ALA A 30 -4.87 -9.62 -2.90
C ALA A 30 -5.95 -8.69 -3.44
N PHE A 31 -5.66 -7.97 -4.52
CA PHE A 31 -6.59 -7.04 -5.16
C PHE A 31 -7.47 -7.65 -6.27
N VAL A 32 -7.43 -8.95 -6.50
CA VAL A 32 -8.23 -9.57 -7.58
C VAL A 32 -9.73 -9.30 -7.40
N ARG A 33 -10.23 -9.40 -6.17
CA ARG A 33 -11.66 -9.16 -5.88
C ARG A 33 -12.03 -7.69 -6.01
N VAL A 34 -11.14 -6.78 -5.60
CA VAL A 34 -11.31 -5.33 -5.80
C VAL A 34 -11.35 -5.01 -7.29
N ALA A 35 -10.41 -5.52 -8.09
CA ALA A 35 -10.38 -5.29 -9.54
C ALA A 35 -11.66 -5.79 -10.24
N ARG A 36 -12.20 -6.94 -9.82
CA ARG A 36 -13.47 -7.47 -10.33
C ARG A 36 -14.69 -6.59 -9.98
N ALA A 37 -14.61 -5.83 -8.88
CA ALA A 37 -15.67 -4.89 -8.47
C ALA A 37 -15.59 -3.52 -9.18
N LEU A 38 -14.63 -3.36 -10.12
CA LEU A 38 -14.38 -2.14 -10.91
C LEU A 38 -14.43 -2.42 -12.43
N PRO A 39 -15.51 -3.04 -12.94
CA PRO A 39 -15.58 -3.43 -14.36
C PRO A 39 -15.55 -2.24 -15.33
N GLU A 40 -15.90 -1.04 -14.85
CA GLU A 40 -15.90 0.21 -15.60
C GLU A 40 -14.52 0.86 -15.73
N LEU A 41 -13.50 0.34 -15.02
CA LEU A 41 -12.16 0.91 -14.98
C LEU A 41 -11.11 -0.05 -15.55
N SER A 42 -10.04 0.50 -16.12
CA SER A 42 -8.88 -0.28 -16.56
C SER A 42 -7.88 -0.42 -15.40
N VAL A 43 -7.82 -1.61 -14.78
CA VAL A 43 -7.08 -1.82 -13.53
C VAL A 43 -5.76 -2.54 -13.80
N LEU A 44 -4.66 -1.93 -13.34
CA LEU A 44 -3.34 -2.54 -13.21
C LEU A 44 -3.09 -2.87 -11.74
N ARG A 45 -2.48 -4.01 -11.49
CA ARG A 45 -1.99 -4.43 -10.18
C ARG A 45 -0.66 -5.13 -10.36
N TYR A 46 0.33 -4.79 -9.57
CA TYR A 46 1.67 -5.33 -9.73
C TYR A 46 2.22 -5.86 -8.40
N ASP A 47 3.14 -6.80 -8.48
CA ASP A 47 3.92 -7.21 -7.31
C ASP A 47 5.09 -6.24 -7.18
N ARG A 48 5.16 -5.52 -6.04
CA ARG A 48 6.25 -4.61 -5.78
C ARG A 48 7.58 -5.38 -5.71
N ARG A 49 8.67 -4.71 -6.00
CA ARG A 49 10.03 -5.24 -5.94
C ARG A 49 10.28 -6.02 -4.65
N GLY A 50 10.84 -7.23 -4.76
CA GLY A 50 11.14 -8.11 -3.63
C GLY A 50 9.92 -8.86 -3.08
N TYR A 51 8.76 -8.78 -3.74
CA TYR A 51 7.54 -9.48 -3.35
C TYR A 51 6.96 -10.32 -4.48
N GLY A 52 6.29 -11.41 -4.11
CA GLY A 52 5.53 -12.24 -5.03
C GLY A 52 6.32 -12.70 -6.25
N ARG A 53 5.84 -12.39 -7.45
CA ARG A 53 6.49 -12.72 -8.73
C ARG A 53 7.64 -11.78 -9.09
N SER A 54 7.76 -10.65 -8.37
CA SER A 54 8.88 -9.71 -8.48
C SER A 54 9.97 -9.96 -7.43
N LEU A 55 9.93 -11.10 -6.72
CA LEU A 55 10.89 -11.47 -5.68
C LEU A 55 12.35 -11.46 -6.19
N ALA A 56 12.58 -11.96 -7.41
CA ALA A 56 13.91 -12.07 -8.00
C ALA A 56 14.59 -10.71 -8.27
N LEU A 57 13.84 -9.59 -8.23
CA LEU A 57 14.40 -8.25 -8.32
C LEU A 57 15.14 -7.81 -7.04
N GLY A 58 14.97 -8.57 -5.96
CA GLY A 58 15.52 -8.25 -4.65
C GLY A 58 14.86 -7.02 -3.99
N PRO A 59 15.36 -6.59 -2.83
CA PRO A 59 14.84 -5.43 -2.11
C PRO A 59 15.08 -4.13 -2.87
N ALA A 60 14.25 -3.13 -2.62
CA ALA A 60 14.50 -1.78 -3.07
C ALA A 60 15.74 -1.21 -2.35
N ARG A 61 16.62 -0.51 -3.07
CA ARG A 61 17.83 0.11 -2.49
C ARG A 61 17.50 1.35 -1.66
N SER A 62 16.40 2.01 -1.96
CA SER A 62 15.89 3.18 -1.26
C SER A 62 14.36 3.23 -1.42
N PHE A 63 13.70 4.08 -0.65
CA PHE A 63 12.27 4.32 -0.84
C PHE A 63 11.96 4.89 -2.24
N ASP A 64 12.86 5.71 -2.79
CA ASP A 64 12.72 6.28 -4.14
C ASP A 64 12.62 5.20 -5.22
N THR A 65 13.35 4.08 -5.08
CA THR A 65 13.23 2.95 -6.00
C THR A 65 11.81 2.39 -6.08
N GLN A 66 11.05 2.40 -4.97
CA GLN A 66 9.64 1.98 -4.96
C GLN A 66 8.75 2.96 -5.75
N VAL A 67 9.05 4.25 -5.67
CA VAL A 67 8.35 5.31 -6.40
C VAL A 67 8.65 5.24 -7.90
N ASP A 68 9.90 5.02 -8.26
CA ASP A 68 10.34 4.86 -9.66
C ASP A 68 9.71 3.60 -10.30
N ASP A 69 9.65 2.50 -9.54
CA ASP A 69 8.94 1.28 -9.97
C ASP A 69 7.46 1.57 -10.25
N LEU A 70 6.78 2.29 -9.36
CA LEU A 70 5.39 2.70 -9.57
C LEU A 70 5.27 3.62 -10.79
N ALA A 71 6.20 4.56 -10.96
CA ALA A 71 6.23 5.45 -12.12
C ALA A 71 6.34 4.67 -13.45
N SER A 72 7.14 3.59 -13.47
CA SER A 72 7.25 2.72 -14.63
C SER A 72 5.95 1.96 -14.94
N VAL A 73 5.21 1.53 -13.90
CA VAL A 73 3.92 0.84 -14.05
C VAL A 73 2.80 1.79 -14.48
N VAL A 74 2.77 3.01 -13.93
CA VAL A 74 1.80 4.05 -14.34
C VAL A 74 2.04 4.44 -15.80
N GLY A 75 3.29 4.58 -16.24
CA GLY A 75 3.60 5.09 -17.59
C GLY A 75 3.29 6.58 -17.72
N ASP A 76 3.13 7.07 -18.93
CA ASP A 76 2.99 8.51 -19.22
C ASP A 76 1.57 9.05 -19.05
N GLU A 77 0.56 8.19 -19.13
CA GLU A 77 -0.84 8.61 -18.98
C GLU A 77 -1.26 8.68 -17.51
N PRO A 78 -2.04 9.72 -17.12
CA PRO A 78 -2.54 9.83 -15.76
C PRO A 78 -3.37 8.63 -15.32
N ALA A 79 -3.24 8.27 -14.03
CA ALA A 79 -3.99 7.19 -13.42
C ALA A 79 -4.45 7.55 -12.01
N ILE A 80 -5.52 6.91 -11.56
CA ILE A 80 -5.89 6.86 -10.14
C ILE A 80 -4.92 5.87 -9.47
N VAL A 81 -4.14 6.34 -8.51
CA VAL A 81 -3.17 5.50 -7.79
C VAL A 81 -3.75 5.10 -6.44
N VAL A 82 -3.88 3.80 -6.23
CA VAL A 82 -4.55 3.24 -5.05
C VAL A 82 -3.55 2.45 -4.24
N GLY A 83 -3.26 2.91 -3.04
CA GLY A 83 -2.31 2.25 -2.15
C GLY A 83 -2.94 1.74 -0.86
N HIS A 84 -2.61 0.51 -0.50
CA HIS A 84 -2.93 -0.10 0.79
C HIS A 84 -1.69 -0.10 1.68
N SER A 85 -1.84 0.33 2.93
CA SER A 85 -0.75 0.31 3.92
C SER A 85 0.51 1.02 3.36
N LEU A 86 1.68 0.40 3.38
CA LEU A 86 2.91 0.97 2.82
C LEU A 86 2.76 1.35 1.33
N GLY A 87 1.97 0.60 0.56
CA GLY A 87 1.60 0.99 -0.80
C GLY A 87 0.90 2.34 -0.88
N GLY A 88 0.19 2.76 0.19
CA GLY A 88 -0.39 4.10 0.31
C GLY A 88 0.67 5.19 0.43
N VAL A 89 1.75 4.93 1.16
CA VAL A 89 2.92 5.85 1.25
C VAL A 89 3.59 5.99 -0.12
N VAL A 90 3.77 4.88 -0.82
CA VAL A 90 4.33 4.89 -2.19
C VAL A 90 3.44 5.70 -3.15
N ALA A 91 2.11 5.51 -3.08
CA ALA A 91 1.14 6.23 -3.91
C ALA A 91 1.14 7.74 -3.64
N LEU A 92 1.16 8.15 -2.37
CA LEU A 92 1.21 9.57 -1.98
C LEU A 92 2.53 10.22 -2.40
N THR A 93 3.66 9.52 -2.24
CA THR A 93 4.97 10.01 -2.68
C THR A 93 5.03 10.14 -4.20
N PHE A 94 4.48 9.17 -4.92
CA PHE A 94 4.36 9.25 -6.37
C PHE A 94 3.57 10.48 -6.81
N ALA A 95 2.38 10.71 -6.21
CA ALA A 95 1.53 11.85 -6.54
C ALA A 95 2.20 13.20 -6.23
N SER A 96 2.99 13.27 -5.16
CA SER A 96 3.78 14.46 -4.81
C SER A 96 4.87 14.76 -5.84
N ARG A 97 5.52 13.73 -6.40
CA ARG A 97 6.63 13.87 -7.36
C ARG A 97 6.19 13.95 -8.81
N HIS A 98 5.03 13.38 -9.13
CA HIS A 98 4.48 13.28 -10.49
C HIS A 98 3.02 13.77 -10.52
N PRO A 99 2.77 15.07 -10.18
CA PRO A 99 1.41 15.61 -10.04
C PRO A 99 0.57 15.46 -11.30
N ASP A 100 1.19 15.56 -12.49
CA ASP A 100 0.51 15.43 -13.78
C ASP A 100 0.14 13.98 -14.15
N ARG A 101 0.70 12.98 -13.42
CA ARG A 101 0.49 11.56 -13.67
C ARG A 101 -0.42 10.88 -12.65
N ALA A 102 -0.77 11.57 -11.54
CA ALA A 102 -1.71 11.11 -10.55
C ALA A 102 -3.02 11.90 -10.69
N SER A 103 -4.06 11.33 -11.30
CA SER A 103 -5.36 11.99 -11.43
C SER A 103 -6.12 12.04 -10.10
N ALA A 104 -5.92 11.05 -9.24
CA ALA A 104 -6.36 11.01 -7.85
C ALA A 104 -5.55 9.95 -7.07
N VAL A 105 -5.58 10.01 -5.75
CA VAL A 105 -4.95 9.03 -4.86
C VAL A 105 -5.98 8.43 -3.92
N VAL A 106 -5.95 7.10 -3.75
CA VAL A 106 -6.57 6.42 -2.62
C VAL A 106 -5.45 5.92 -1.70
N ALA A 107 -5.47 6.32 -0.44
CA ALA A 107 -4.52 5.87 0.58
C ALA A 107 -5.27 5.20 1.73
N TYR A 108 -5.35 3.86 1.70
CA TYR A 108 -6.00 3.10 2.75
C TYR A 108 -4.98 2.71 3.82
N GLU A 109 -5.15 3.30 5.01
CA GLU A 109 -4.30 3.07 6.20
C GLU A 109 -2.79 3.19 5.91
N ALA A 110 -2.42 4.21 5.14
CA ALA A 110 -1.01 4.55 4.91
C ALA A 110 -0.32 4.90 6.24
N PRO A 111 0.76 4.19 6.62
CA PRO A 111 1.45 4.45 7.88
C PRO A 111 2.24 5.75 7.84
N MET A 112 2.38 6.39 9.01
CA MET A 112 3.18 7.61 9.19
C MET A 112 4.24 7.42 10.29
N PRO A 113 5.21 6.50 10.12
CA PRO A 113 6.16 6.11 11.17
C PRO A 113 7.17 7.20 11.53
N TRP A 114 7.24 8.29 10.78
CA TRP A 114 8.04 9.49 11.07
C TRP A 114 7.41 10.41 12.10
N LEU A 115 6.11 10.24 12.41
CA LEU A 115 5.44 11.03 13.44
C LEU A 115 5.85 10.54 14.84
N ALA A 116 6.15 11.47 15.74
CA ALA A 116 6.49 11.16 17.13
C ALA A 116 5.37 10.42 17.89
N SER A 117 4.11 10.61 17.48
CA SER A 117 2.94 9.93 18.04
C SER A 117 2.73 8.51 17.48
N TRP A 118 3.51 8.08 16.48
CA TRP A 118 3.36 6.75 15.89
C TRP A 118 3.83 5.66 16.86
N PRO A 119 3.00 4.65 17.18
CA PRO A 119 3.37 3.65 18.18
C PRO A 119 4.54 2.78 17.74
N SER A 120 5.44 2.47 18.67
CA SER A 120 6.59 1.56 18.43
C SER A 120 6.17 0.09 18.30
N ASN A 121 5.03 -0.29 18.87
CA ASN A 121 4.51 -1.68 18.89
C ASN A 121 3.63 -2.03 17.67
N THR A 122 3.73 -1.29 16.57
CA THR A 122 3.12 -1.65 15.28
C THR A 122 3.78 -2.90 14.69
N ALA A 123 3.20 -3.48 13.64
CA ALA A 123 3.81 -4.63 12.95
C ALA A 123 5.22 -4.31 12.45
N GLY A 124 5.42 -3.14 11.84
CA GLY A 124 6.74 -2.68 11.41
C GLY A 124 7.68 -2.43 12.60
N GLY A 125 7.14 -1.92 13.73
CA GLY A 125 7.89 -1.73 14.95
C GLY A 125 8.45 -3.03 15.52
N VAL A 126 7.57 -4.01 15.67
CA VAL A 126 7.93 -5.35 16.19
C VAL A 126 8.88 -6.09 15.23
N ALA A 127 8.68 -5.96 13.92
CA ALA A 127 9.57 -6.58 12.94
C ALA A 127 11.03 -6.12 13.07
N LEU A 128 11.25 -4.83 13.38
CA LEU A 128 12.59 -4.23 13.48
C LEU A 128 13.14 -4.13 14.92
N ALA A 129 12.37 -4.54 15.92
CA ALA A 129 12.77 -4.38 17.33
C ALA A 129 13.89 -5.34 17.76
N ASP A 130 14.05 -6.44 17.05
CA ASP A 130 14.97 -7.52 17.42
C ASP A 130 16.10 -7.65 16.40
N SER A 131 17.27 -8.11 16.87
CA SER A 131 18.49 -8.33 16.07
C SER A 131 18.45 -9.62 15.23
N GLY A 132 17.33 -10.35 15.20
CA GLY A 132 17.14 -11.51 14.34
C GLY A 132 17.23 -11.19 12.85
N GLY A 133 17.36 -12.21 12.02
CA GLY A 133 17.48 -12.10 10.59
C GLY A 133 16.21 -11.52 9.90
N GLU A 134 16.32 -11.27 8.61
CA GLU A 134 15.24 -10.67 7.82
C GLU A 134 14.04 -11.62 7.66
N ALA A 135 14.29 -12.93 7.63
CA ALA A 135 13.25 -13.96 7.59
C ALA A 135 12.41 -13.96 8.89
N GLU A 136 13.07 -13.86 10.05
CA GLU A 136 12.41 -13.76 11.36
C GLU A 136 11.67 -12.43 11.50
N ALA A 137 12.19 -11.35 10.93
CA ALA A 137 11.49 -10.06 10.90
C ALA A 137 10.17 -10.17 10.12
N ALA A 138 10.16 -10.87 8.99
CA ALA A 138 8.94 -11.13 8.22
C ALA A 138 7.94 -11.98 9.01
N GLU A 139 8.39 -13.00 9.71
CA GLU A 139 7.53 -13.82 10.56
C GLU A 139 6.92 -13.01 11.70
N ARG A 140 7.72 -12.22 12.44
CA ARG A 140 7.22 -11.33 13.52
C ARG A 140 6.19 -10.33 12.98
N PHE A 141 6.44 -9.76 11.79
CA PHE A 141 5.49 -8.86 11.13
C PHE A 141 4.16 -9.56 10.85
N MET A 142 4.20 -10.74 10.24
CA MET A 142 3.00 -11.51 9.91
C MET A 142 2.23 -11.94 11.14
N ARG A 143 2.90 -12.46 12.17
CA ARG A 143 2.27 -12.82 13.46
C ARG A 143 1.54 -11.63 14.07
N ARG A 144 2.12 -10.43 13.95
CA ARG A 144 1.48 -9.18 14.45
C ARG A 144 0.27 -8.74 13.63
N ILE A 145 0.23 -9.06 12.33
CA ILE A 145 -0.87 -8.69 11.42
C ILE A 145 -2.02 -9.70 11.51
N VAL A 146 -1.73 -11.00 11.42
CA VAL A 146 -2.76 -12.04 11.30
C VAL A 146 -3.03 -12.78 12.62
N GLY A 147 -2.15 -12.66 13.62
CA GLY A 147 -2.17 -13.41 14.87
C GLY A 147 -1.42 -14.74 14.76
N ASP A 148 -0.99 -15.27 15.93
CA ASP A 148 -0.19 -16.49 16.00
C ASP A 148 -0.95 -17.72 15.48
N ASP A 149 -2.21 -17.89 15.87
CA ASP A 149 -3.02 -19.04 15.45
C ASP A 149 -3.18 -19.10 13.92
N MET A 150 -3.46 -17.96 13.30
CA MET A 150 -3.58 -17.89 11.84
C MET A 150 -2.23 -18.12 11.16
N TRP A 151 -1.14 -17.57 11.69
CA TRP A 151 0.19 -17.83 11.17
C TRP A 151 0.55 -19.32 11.22
N GLU A 152 0.32 -19.98 12.36
CA GLU A 152 0.59 -21.43 12.50
C GLU A 152 -0.26 -22.27 11.56
N ALA A 153 -1.49 -21.87 11.29
CA ALA A 153 -2.39 -22.55 10.36
C ALA A 153 -2.00 -22.38 8.87
N LEU A 154 -1.10 -21.45 8.53
CA LEU A 154 -0.66 -21.29 7.14
C LEU A 154 0.15 -22.49 6.66
N PRO A 155 0.00 -22.90 5.39
CA PRO A 155 0.88 -23.90 4.77
C PRO A 155 2.36 -23.47 4.85
N GLU A 156 3.28 -24.39 5.13
CA GLU A 156 4.72 -24.09 5.22
C GLU A 156 5.25 -23.35 3.97
N ARG A 157 4.82 -23.77 2.78
CA ARG A 157 5.17 -23.06 1.55
C ARG A 157 4.81 -21.56 1.59
N THR A 158 3.70 -21.20 2.24
CA THR A 158 3.28 -19.79 2.38
C THR A 158 4.17 -19.08 3.37
N LYS A 159 4.49 -19.71 4.52
CA LYS A 159 5.41 -19.17 5.52
C LYS A 159 6.79 -18.93 4.92
N ASP A 160 7.33 -19.91 4.16
CA ASP A 160 8.63 -19.79 3.50
C ASP A 160 8.66 -18.65 2.47
N GLN A 161 7.57 -18.47 1.71
CA GLN A 161 7.44 -17.34 0.79
C GLN A 161 7.46 -16.00 1.53
N ARG A 162 6.82 -15.89 2.69
CA ARG A 162 6.84 -14.67 3.52
C ARG A 162 8.22 -14.42 4.11
N ARG A 163 8.91 -15.45 4.59
CA ARG A 163 10.28 -15.36 5.09
C ARG A 163 11.25 -14.92 3.99
N ALA A 164 11.11 -15.44 2.77
CA ALA A 164 11.92 -15.05 1.63
C ALA A 164 11.72 -13.58 1.19
N GLU A 165 10.58 -12.97 1.51
CA GLU A 165 10.28 -11.56 1.28
C GLU A 165 10.83 -10.64 2.39
N GLY A 166 11.45 -11.20 3.43
CA GLY A 166 12.03 -10.48 4.57
C GLY A 166 13.02 -9.37 4.22
N PRO A 167 13.96 -9.58 3.28
CA PRO A 167 14.88 -8.52 2.85
C PRO A 167 14.15 -7.28 2.33
N ALA A 168 13.09 -7.44 1.54
CA ALA A 168 12.29 -6.34 1.02
C ALA A 168 11.55 -5.62 2.15
N LEU A 169 10.94 -6.37 3.08
CA LEU A 169 10.27 -5.82 4.26
C LEU A 169 11.22 -4.97 5.10
N VAL A 170 12.38 -5.51 5.48
CA VAL A 170 13.33 -4.83 6.37
C VAL A 170 13.86 -3.56 5.70
N SER A 171 14.20 -3.63 4.40
CA SER A 171 14.66 -2.47 3.64
C SER A 171 13.62 -1.34 3.65
N GLU A 172 12.37 -1.63 3.30
CA GLU A 172 11.33 -0.61 3.22
C GLU A 172 10.94 -0.03 4.58
N LEU A 173 10.89 -0.85 5.63
CA LEU A 173 10.60 -0.38 6.97
C LEU A 173 11.69 0.53 7.52
N ARG A 174 12.97 0.23 7.23
CA ARG A 174 14.10 1.08 7.63
C ARG A 174 14.09 2.41 6.91
N SER A 175 13.72 2.43 5.63
CA SER A 175 13.71 3.65 4.81
C SER A 175 12.66 4.70 5.22
N LEU A 176 11.67 4.32 6.04
CA LEU A 176 10.59 5.19 6.50
C LEU A 176 10.67 5.56 7.98
N ARG A 177 11.69 5.04 8.72
CA ARG A 177 11.82 5.36 10.15
C ARG A 177 12.72 6.56 10.40
N PRO A 178 12.52 7.27 11.54
CA PRO A 178 13.47 8.28 11.96
C PRO A 178 14.93 7.76 11.92
N PRO A 179 15.89 8.57 11.50
CA PRO A 179 15.80 10.03 11.28
C PRO A 179 15.23 10.49 9.93
N HIS A 180 14.61 9.62 9.14
CA HIS A 180 14.04 10.01 7.85
C HIS A 180 12.77 10.84 8.04
N ASP A 181 12.66 11.91 7.26
CA ASP A 181 11.47 12.74 7.18
C ASP A 181 10.36 12.06 6.38
N ALA A 182 9.16 12.67 6.39
CA ALA A 182 8.06 12.24 5.53
C ALA A 182 8.50 12.25 4.06
N PRO A 183 8.23 11.18 3.28
CA PRO A 183 8.66 11.13 1.88
C PRO A 183 7.82 12.01 0.94
N TYR A 184 6.77 12.63 1.45
CA TYR A 184 5.87 13.56 0.75
C TYR A 184 5.39 14.67 1.69
N GLU A 185 5.04 15.82 1.10
CA GLU A 185 4.42 16.94 1.80
C GLU A 185 2.89 16.90 1.55
N ILE A 186 2.10 16.66 2.61
CA ILE A 186 0.64 16.46 2.49
C ILE A 186 -0.04 17.71 1.93
N THR A 187 0.38 18.90 2.38
CA THR A 187 -0.23 20.17 2.00
C THR A 187 0.06 20.58 0.56
N SER A 188 1.01 19.94 -0.11
CA SER A 188 1.38 20.22 -1.51
C SER A 188 0.77 19.23 -2.52
N LEU A 189 -0.02 18.24 -2.08
CA LEU A 189 -0.64 17.26 -2.97
C LEU A 189 -1.69 17.92 -3.87
N ALA A 190 -1.41 18.01 -5.18
CA ALA A 190 -2.32 18.59 -6.16
C ALA A 190 -3.52 17.68 -6.49
N ALA A 191 -3.29 16.37 -6.52
CA ALA A 191 -4.33 15.38 -6.80
C ALA A 191 -5.33 15.27 -5.63
N PRO A 192 -6.62 15.00 -5.90
CA PRO A 192 -7.57 14.63 -4.85
C PRO A 192 -7.09 13.39 -4.09
N VAL A 193 -7.27 13.38 -2.77
CA VAL A 193 -6.86 12.27 -1.90
C VAL A 193 -8.07 11.70 -1.17
N VAL A 194 -8.41 10.45 -1.44
CA VAL A 194 -9.35 9.67 -0.63
C VAL A 194 -8.55 8.90 0.40
N ALA A 195 -8.53 9.38 1.63
CA ALA A 195 -7.93 8.69 2.77
C ALA A 195 -8.95 7.72 3.38
N GLY A 196 -8.56 6.44 3.53
CA GLY A 196 -9.46 5.42 4.03
C GLY A 196 -8.96 4.70 5.27
N HIS A 197 -9.87 4.28 6.14
CA HIS A 197 -9.60 3.33 7.21
C HIS A 197 -10.80 2.43 7.50
N GLY A 198 -10.57 1.31 8.17
CA GLY A 198 -11.65 0.47 8.65
C GLY A 198 -12.20 0.95 10.00
N GLY A 199 -13.50 0.79 10.23
CA GLY A 199 -14.14 1.12 11.50
C GLY A 199 -13.55 0.34 12.69
N MET A 200 -13.04 -0.87 12.42
CA MET A 200 -12.41 -1.75 13.43
C MET A 200 -10.88 -1.66 13.43
N SER A 201 -10.29 -0.71 12.71
CA SER A 201 -8.85 -0.55 12.62
C SER A 201 -8.25 0.04 13.88
N ARG A 202 -6.93 -0.17 14.05
CA ARG A 202 -6.20 0.37 15.22
C ARG A 202 -6.20 1.90 15.21
N PRO A 203 -6.26 2.56 16.37
CA PRO A 203 -6.38 4.02 16.48
C PRO A 203 -5.36 4.79 15.64
N HIS A 204 -4.08 4.39 15.66
CA HIS A 204 -3.04 5.10 14.89
C HIS A 204 -3.28 5.10 13.38
N HIS A 205 -3.89 4.05 12.80
CA HIS A 205 -4.28 4.05 11.39
C HIS A 205 -5.46 4.97 11.11
N GLN A 206 -6.44 4.99 12.02
CA GLN A 206 -7.59 5.89 11.93
C GLN A 206 -7.14 7.37 12.03
N GLU A 207 -6.23 7.67 12.96
CA GLU A 207 -5.68 9.01 13.17
C GLU A 207 -4.86 9.47 11.95
N ALA A 208 -4.00 8.59 11.40
CA ALA A 208 -3.23 8.89 10.20
C ALA A 208 -4.13 9.17 8.99
N ALA A 209 -5.19 8.37 8.77
CA ALA A 209 -6.14 8.59 7.68
C ALA A 209 -6.91 9.92 7.86
N ARG A 210 -7.35 10.24 9.09
CA ARG A 210 -8.00 11.52 9.38
C ARG A 210 -7.05 12.70 9.17
N ALA A 211 -5.81 12.60 9.63
CA ALA A 211 -4.80 13.63 9.44
C ALA A 211 -4.54 13.89 7.96
N LEU A 212 -4.41 12.82 7.17
CA LEU A 212 -4.23 12.91 5.71
C LEU A 212 -5.42 13.60 5.04
N ALA A 213 -6.66 13.21 5.39
CA ALA A 213 -7.87 13.79 4.81
C ALA A 213 -8.03 15.29 5.15
N VAL A 214 -7.64 15.70 6.37
CA VAL A 214 -7.77 17.09 6.82
C VAL A 214 -6.68 17.99 6.23
N GLN A 215 -5.45 17.48 6.10
CA GLN A 215 -4.31 18.28 5.68
C GLN A 215 -4.14 18.36 4.16
N ALA A 216 -4.59 17.34 3.41
CA ALA A 216 -4.53 17.39 1.95
C ALA A 216 -5.51 18.47 1.41
N PRO A 217 -5.08 19.33 0.47
CA PRO A 217 -5.92 20.42 -0.06
C PRO A 217 -7.25 19.97 -0.66
N ARG A 218 -7.29 18.74 -1.20
CA ARG A 218 -8.49 18.08 -1.75
C ARG A 218 -8.66 16.71 -1.09
N GLY A 219 -8.58 16.69 0.25
CA GLY A 219 -8.66 15.46 1.04
C GLY A 219 -10.10 15.10 1.40
N GLU A 220 -10.41 13.81 1.38
CA GLU A 220 -11.69 13.24 1.80
C GLU A 220 -11.44 12.00 2.64
N LEU A 221 -12.19 11.84 3.75
CA LEU A 221 -12.14 10.65 4.59
C LEU A 221 -13.26 9.69 4.24
N VAL A 222 -12.92 8.41 4.07
CA VAL A 222 -13.91 7.32 3.92
C VAL A 222 -13.63 6.24 4.95
N VAL A 223 -14.65 5.84 5.71
CA VAL A 223 -14.60 4.76 6.68
C VAL A 223 -15.33 3.54 6.11
N ILE A 224 -14.69 2.38 6.15
CA ILE A 224 -15.35 1.10 5.82
C ILE A 224 -15.79 0.44 7.12
N ASP A 225 -17.10 0.48 7.38
CA ASP A 225 -17.68 -0.09 8.59
C ASP A 225 -17.42 -1.60 8.69
N GLY A 226 -17.12 -2.08 9.90
CA GLY A 226 -16.81 -3.49 10.16
C GLY A 226 -15.45 -3.98 9.60
N ALA A 227 -14.78 -3.19 8.77
CA ALA A 227 -13.47 -3.55 8.24
C ALA A 227 -12.32 -3.20 9.20
N SER A 228 -11.20 -3.86 8.99
CA SER A 228 -9.92 -3.57 9.62
C SER A 228 -8.83 -3.35 8.55
N HIS A 229 -7.56 -3.46 8.92
CA HIS A 229 -6.41 -3.22 8.02
C HIS A 229 -6.49 -3.99 6.68
N GLY A 230 -7.04 -5.20 6.69
CA GLY A 230 -7.18 -6.05 5.49
C GLY A 230 -8.48 -5.83 4.68
N ALA A 231 -9.06 -4.63 4.64
CA ALA A 231 -10.34 -4.37 3.96
C ALA A 231 -10.38 -4.79 2.49
N HIS A 232 -9.29 -4.65 1.76
CA HIS A 232 -9.19 -5.10 0.35
C HIS A 232 -9.41 -6.60 0.17
N LEU A 233 -9.23 -7.39 1.23
CA LEU A 233 -9.50 -8.83 1.27
C LEU A 233 -10.89 -9.16 1.83
N SER A 234 -11.27 -8.52 2.95
CA SER A 234 -12.52 -8.83 3.67
C SER A 234 -13.73 -8.07 3.12
N HIS A 235 -13.55 -6.84 2.64
CA HIS A 235 -14.59 -5.92 2.16
C HIS A 235 -14.22 -5.36 0.76
N PRO A 236 -13.99 -6.22 -0.25
CA PRO A 236 -13.44 -5.78 -1.53
C PRO A 236 -14.38 -4.86 -2.33
N VAL A 237 -15.68 -4.96 -2.13
CA VAL A 237 -16.68 -4.11 -2.81
C VAL A 237 -16.66 -2.71 -2.21
N GLU A 238 -16.64 -2.61 -0.89
CA GLU A 238 -16.55 -1.34 -0.15
C GLU A 238 -15.20 -0.67 -0.41
N PHE A 239 -14.10 -1.47 -0.46
CA PHE A 239 -12.80 -0.95 -0.86
C PHE A 239 -12.80 -0.41 -2.29
N ALA A 240 -13.48 -1.08 -3.22
CA ALA A 240 -13.68 -0.57 -4.58
C ALA A 240 -14.49 0.74 -4.58
N GLY A 241 -15.36 0.96 -3.60
CA GLY A 241 -16.08 2.21 -3.38
C GLY A 241 -15.14 3.43 -3.20
N LEU A 242 -14.01 3.26 -2.50
CA LEU A 242 -13.00 4.32 -2.38
C LEU A 242 -12.42 4.69 -3.75
N VAL A 243 -12.16 3.68 -4.60
CA VAL A 243 -11.63 3.89 -5.95
C VAL A 243 -12.65 4.64 -6.82
N LYS A 244 -13.92 4.26 -6.76
CA LYS A 244 -15.03 4.95 -7.46
C LYS A 244 -15.17 6.39 -6.97
N ARG A 245 -15.00 6.62 -5.66
CA ARG A 245 -15.02 7.97 -5.11
C ARG A 245 -13.86 8.81 -5.64
N ALA A 246 -12.66 8.28 -5.66
CA ALA A 246 -11.49 8.95 -6.25
C ALA A 246 -11.70 9.24 -7.75
N ALA A 247 -12.31 8.32 -8.49
CA ALA A 247 -12.66 8.52 -9.89
C ALA A 247 -13.66 9.65 -10.11
N ALA A 248 -14.57 9.90 -9.17
CA ALA A 248 -15.52 11.01 -9.26
C ALA A 248 -14.88 12.37 -8.94
N LEU A 249 -13.73 12.41 -8.28
CA LEU A 249 -13.01 13.64 -7.90
C LEU A 249 -11.90 14.03 -8.91
N SER A 250 -11.51 13.09 -9.80
CA SER A 250 -10.41 13.24 -10.77
C SER A 250 -10.84 13.85 -12.10
#